data_55e5eac7ad171d408a18acfedc55a9a8
#
_entry.id   55e5eac7ad171d408a18acfedc55a9a8
#
_cell.length_a   1.000
_cell.length_b   1.000
_cell.length_c   1.000
_cell.angle_alpha   90.00
_cell.angle_beta   90.00
_cell.angle_gamma   90.00
#
_symmetry.space_group_name_H-M   'P 1'
#
loop_
_entity.id
_entity.type
_entity.pdbx_description
1 polymer ?
#
loop_
_entity_poly.entity_id
_entity_poly.type
_entity_poly.pdbx_seq_one_letter_code
_entity_poly.pdbx_strand_id
1 'polypeptide(L)'
;MDPRRLLELVEAFPRSPVGVVGDFYLDEYIHGSPMGISPEMPVLRMVDEGAQHVPGAAANVAANFAGLGAPVSAFGILGADRNGDVLTAELERRGVAVADLVRDPSRVTGTFSRIIARVAGGGDHHLLRLDRDNPRPPATATLDDLAARVAARLGELRALYLADYDETAGRAGVLGPAFLARLVQEAKARGVVVAGSSRRHVAELAGVDHLFCNLAEARALGLPSDDRLEAWADAARRQYGLQCLCVTLGDAGLLCSAPDEVFRVSALPTLAIDTCGAGDSLAAAFVLAVLAGASPREAAAVGTRAASIVVQKAGTVPVEARELTGPLDPGAAGGSKLRVREELIALVHAARGSRKIVFTNGCFDLFHAGHIALLRAARSCGDLLIVGINSDRSTRANKGEGRPVLPEDDRVQILSALECVDHVTVFDELTPIRLIRDVAPDVLVKGGDYTVDEVIGKDLVEATGGRVVVIPYESKWTTKTLIRSVKAASDGTRGP
;
A
#
# COMPACT_ATOMS: atom_id res chain seq x y z
N MET A 1 10.24 15.63 3.07
CA MET A 1 10.86 15.52 4.42
C MET A 1 12.28 15.02 4.27
N ASP A 2 13.21 15.53 5.06
CA ASP A 2 14.60 15.05 5.10
C ASP A 2 14.61 13.56 5.53
N PRO A 3 15.32 12.67 4.80
CA PRO A 3 15.44 11.26 5.15
C PRO A 3 16.00 11.00 6.56
N ARG A 4 16.93 11.82 7.04
CA ARG A 4 17.48 11.75 8.40
C ARG A 4 16.41 12.03 9.44
N ARG A 5 15.59 13.05 9.21
CA ARG A 5 14.50 13.40 10.10
C ARG A 5 13.42 12.30 10.14
N LEU A 6 13.11 11.69 8.99
CA LEU A 6 12.21 10.55 8.93
C LEU A 6 12.74 9.38 9.78
N LEU A 7 14.03 9.06 9.66
CA LEU A 7 14.66 7.99 10.43
C LEU A 7 14.57 8.26 11.94
N GLU A 8 14.93 9.48 12.39
CA GLU A 8 14.82 9.88 13.79
C GLU A 8 13.40 9.70 14.36
N LEU A 9 12.37 10.08 13.57
CA LEU A 9 10.98 9.93 13.98
C LEU A 9 10.60 8.45 14.12
N VAL A 10 10.95 7.63 13.14
CA VAL A 10 10.62 6.19 13.14
C VAL A 10 11.35 5.43 14.26
N GLU A 11 12.60 5.76 14.54
CA GLU A 11 13.36 5.18 15.65
C GLU A 11 12.77 5.51 17.05
N ALA A 12 11.94 6.54 17.14
CA ALA A 12 11.23 6.90 18.38
C ALA A 12 9.91 6.12 18.59
N PHE A 13 9.34 5.50 17.55
CA PHE A 13 8.03 4.82 17.62
C PHE A 13 7.96 3.72 18.71
N PRO A 14 9.00 2.88 18.94
CA PRO A 14 8.98 1.87 19.99
C PRO A 14 8.86 2.43 21.42
N ARG A 15 9.05 3.73 21.60
CA ARG A 15 8.90 4.43 22.91
C ARG A 15 7.52 5.06 23.08
N SER A 16 6.57 4.75 22.20
CA SER A 16 5.24 5.35 22.17
C SER A 16 4.16 4.30 22.35
N PRO A 17 3.89 3.81 23.58
CA PRO A 17 2.82 2.86 23.82
C PRO A 17 1.47 3.48 23.49
N VAL A 18 0.64 2.73 22.74
CA VAL A 18 -0.67 3.16 22.24
C VAL A 18 -1.74 2.19 22.69
N GLY A 19 -2.87 2.71 23.20
CA GLY A 19 -4.11 1.95 23.36
C GLY A 19 -5.02 2.15 22.16
N VAL A 20 -5.57 1.07 21.62
CA VAL A 20 -6.61 1.13 20.58
C VAL A 20 -7.91 0.64 21.18
N VAL A 21 -8.93 1.51 21.24
CA VAL A 21 -10.28 1.20 21.74
C VAL A 21 -11.26 1.24 20.58
N GLY A 22 -12.09 0.21 20.43
CA GLY A 22 -13.11 0.25 19.39
C GLY A 22 -13.70 -1.09 18.98
N ASP A 23 -14.20 -1.13 17.77
CA ASP A 23 -14.87 -2.29 17.19
C ASP A 23 -13.87 -3.20 16.50
N PHE A 24 -13.52 -4.30 17.16
CA PHE A 24 -12.57 -5.29 16.67
C PHE A 24 -13.29 -6.33 15.81
N TYR A 25 -12.96 -6.35 14.49
CA TYR A 25 -13.53 -7.29 13.52
C TYR A 25 -12.49 -8.24 12.98
N LEU A 26 -12.95 -9.40 12.51
CA LEU A 26 -12.18 -10.34 11.72
C LEU A 26 -12.53 -10.16 10.25
N ASP A 27 -11.55 -9.83 9.42
CA ASP A 27 -11.69 -9.90 7.96
C ASP A 27 -11.34 -11.33 7.51
N GLU A 28 -12.29 -11.99 6.85
CA GLU A 28 -12.16 -13.33 6.33
C GLU A 28 -12.25 -13.32 4.80
N TYR A 29 -11.23 -13.83 4.12
CA TYR A 29 -11.15 -13.95 2.68
C TYR A 29 -11.28 -15.42 2.31
N ILE A 30 -12.47 -15.84 1.85
CA ILE A 30 -12.78 -17.23 1.46
C ILE A 30 -12.51 -17.36 -0.03
N HIS A 31 -11.47 -18.11 -0.37
CA HIS A 31 -11.10 -18.36 -1.75
C HIS A 31 -11.72 -19.66 -2.26
N GLY A 32 -12.12 -19.66 -3.53
CA GLY A 32 -12.65 -20.87 -4.16
C GLY A 32 -12.69 -20.80 -5.68
N SER A 33 -12.72 -21.96 -6.29
CA SER A 33 -12.84 -22.12 -7.74
C SER A 33 -14.30 -22.29 -8.16
N PRO A 34 -14.81 -21.52 -9.13
CA PRO A 34 -16.18 -21.64 -9.61
C PRO A 34 -16.39 -22.95 -10.37
N MET A 35 -17.45 -23.68 -10.01
CA MET A 35 -17.83 -24.99 -10.59
C MET A 35 -19.10 -24.92 -11.46
N GLY A 36 -19.62 -23.71 -11.73
CA GLY A 36 -20.86 -23.50 -12.47
C GLY A 36 -22.05 -23.23 -11.55
N ILE A 37 -23.25 -23.36 -12.10
CA ILE A 37 -24.51 -23.13 -11.38
C ILE A 37 -24.98 -24.41 -10.70
N SER A 38 -25.55 -24.28 -9.50
CA SER A 38 -26.15 -25.43 -8.80
C SER A 38 -27.34 -25.99 -9.59
N PRO A 39 -27.48 -27.33 -9.72
CA PRO A 39 -28.65 -27.88 -10.35
C PRO A 39 -29.95 -27.72 -9.54
N GLU A 40 -29.86 -27.45 -8.24
CA GLU A 40 -31.02 -27.33 -7.35
C GLU A 40 -31.63 -25.93 -7.34
N MET A 41 -30.79 -24.91 -7.54
CA MET A 41 -31.22 -23.50 -7.59
C MET A 41 -30.17 -22.65 -8.34
N PRO A 42 -30.55 -21.50 -8.92
CA PRO A 42 -29.67 -20.68 -9.77
C PRO A 42 -28.65 -19.89 -8.94
N VAL A 43 -27.81 -20.57 -8.19
CA VAL A 43 -26.72 -19.99 -7.40
C VAL A 43 -25.37 -20.54 -7.88
N LEU A 44 -24.34 -19.68 -7.83
CA LEU A 44 -22.98 -20.09 -8.16
C LEU A 44 -22.49 -21.13 -7.14
N ARG A 45 -21.95 -22.23 -7.62
CA ARG A 45 -21.29 -23.25 -6.83
C ARG A 45 -19.78 -23.09 -6.93
N MET A 46 -19.11 -23.13 -5.79
CA MET A 46 -17.66 -23.02 -5.68
C MET A 46 -17.08 -24.21 -4.90
N VAL A 47 -15.87 -24.58 -5.23
CA VAL A 47 -15.05 -25.47 -4.40
C VAL A 47 -14.21 -24.60 -3.47
N ASP A 48 -14.32 -24.84 -2.16
CA ASP A 48 -13.57 -24.15 -1.12
C ASP A 48 -12.07 -24.51 -1.23
N GLU A 49 -11.22 -23.47 -1.31
CA GLU A 49 -9.76 -23.56 -1.35
C GLU A 49 -9.12 -23.08 -0.04
N GLY A 50 -9.95 -22.71 0.93
CA GLY A 50 -9.54 -22.22 2.23
C GLY A 50 -9.82 -20.74 2.46
N ALA A 51 -9.66 -20.34 3.71
CA ALA A 51 -9.89 -18.97 4.16
C ALA A 51 -8.60 -18.36 4.75
N GLN A 52 -8.37 -17.12 4.41
CA GLN A 52 -7.35 -16.28 5.05
C GLN A 52 -8.04 -15.34 6.04
N HIS A 53 -7.48 -15.23 7.24
CA HIS A 53 -7.98 -14.37 8.29
C HIS A 53 -7.01 -13.24 8.57
N VAL A 54 -7.51 -12.00 8.64
CA VAL A 54 -6.71 -10.82 8.97
C VAL A 54 -7.47 -9.91 9.93
N PRO A 55 -6.77 -9.11 10.76
CA PRO A 55 -7.40 -8.10 11.59
C PRO A 55 -8.13 -7.05 10.75
N GLY A 56 -9.40 -6.78 11.06
CA GLY A 56 -10.24 -5.77 10.42
C GLY A 56 -10.65 -4.67 11.40
N ALA A 57 -11.14 -3.54 10.90
CA ALA A 57 -11.62 -2.41 11.69
C ALA A 57 -10.59 -1.94 12.75
N ALA A 58 -10.96 -1.82 14.03
CA ALA A 58 -10.04 -1.44 15.12
C ALA A 58 -8.84 -2.39 15.24
N ALA A 59 -9.01 -3.66 14.90
CA ALA A 59 -7.92 -4.63 14.90
C ALA A 59 -6.87 -4.32 13.82
N ASN A 60 -7.27 -3.81 12.64
CA ASN A 60 -6.35 -3.34 11.61
C ASN A 60 -5.58 -2.09 12.06
N VAL A 61 -6.24 -1.16 12.74
CA VAL A 61 -5.56 0.01 13.34
C VAL A 61 -4.49 -0.45 14.33
N ALA A 62 -4.83 -1.38 15.24
CA ALA A 62 -3.89 -1.93 16.21
C ALA A 62 -2.71 -2.63 15.51
N ALA A 63 -2.97 -3.41 14.45
CA ALA A 63 -1.94 -4.07 13.67
C ALA A 63 -1.00 -3.07 12.96
N ASN A 64 -1.51 -1.92 12.49
CA ASN A 64 -0.69 -0.87 11.90
C ASN A 64 0.24 -0.21 12.91
N PHE A 65 -0.26 0.13 14.12
CA PHE A 65 0.60 0.64 15.18
C PHE A 65 1.70 -0.35 15.57
N ALA A 66 1.36 -1.65 15.69
CA ALA A 66 2.32 -2.70 16.01
C ALA A 66 3.34 -2.92 14.89
N GLY A 67 2.92 -2.93 13.61
CA GLY A 67 3.79 -3.03 12.44
C GLY A 67 4.80 -1.88 12.34
N LEU A 68 4.41 -0.70 12.83
CA LEU A 68 5.30 0.45 12.96
C LEU A 68 6.23 0.38 14.19
N GLY A 69 6.15 -0.69 14.98
CA GLY A 69 7.04 -0.97 16.10
C GLY A 69 6.60 -0.39 17.45
N ALA A 70 5.42 0.23 17.53
CA ALA A 70 4.90 0.74 18.79
C ALA A 70 4.37 -0.39 19.67
N PRO A 71 4.53 -0.35 21.03
CA PRO A 71 3.81 -1.21 21.95
C PRO A 71 2.31 -0.91 21.89
N VAL A 72 1.47 -1.92 21.63
CA VAL A 72 0.01 -1.73 21.44
C VAL A 72 -0.79 -2.57 22.42
N SER A 73 -1.78 -1.94 23.07
CA SER A 73 -2.80 -2.62 23.87
C SER A 73 -4.16 -2.50 23.20
N ALA A 74 -4.83 -3.62 22.98
CA ALA A 74 -6.15 -3.69 22.37
C ALA A 74 -7.25 -3.68 23.45
N PHE A 75 -8.23 -2.79 23.27
CA PHE A 75 -9.39 -2.63 24.16
C PHE A 75 -10.67 -2.72 23.32
N GLY A 76 -11.42 -3.77 23.47
CA GLY A 76 -12.65 -4.02 22.73
C GLY A 76 -13.45 -5.17 23.31
N ILE A 77 -14.58 -5.47 22.66
CA ILE A 77 -15.46 -6.53 23.07
C ILE A 77 -15.56 -7.55 21.93
N LEU A 78 -15.21 -8.80 22.24
CA LEU A 78 -15.31 -9.93 21.31
C LEU A 78 -16.35 -10.92 21.80
N GLY A 79 -16.92 -11.69 20.90
CA GLY A 79 -17.70 -12.87 21.26
C GLY A 79 -16.84 -13.94 21.94
N ALA A 80 -17.47 -14.79 22.72
CA ALA A 80 -16.87 -16.02 23.22
C ALA A 80 -17.03 -17.12 22.14
N ASP A 81 -16.56 -16.86 20.94
CA ASP A 81 -16.72 -17.71 19.75
C ASP A 81 -15.37 -17.95 19.02
N ARG A 82 -15.40 -18.89 18.05
CA ARG A 82 -14.21 -19.24 17.26
C ARG A 82 -13.56 -18.04 16.57
N ASN A 83 -14.35 -17.11 16.05
CA ASN A 83 -13.82 -15.95 15.34
C ASN A 83 -13.09 -15.01 16.28
N GLY A 84 -13.57 -14.89 17.54
CA GLY A 84 -12.87 -14.17 18.59
C GLY A 84 -11.52 -14.80 18.96
N ASP A 85 -11.44 -16.14 18.97
CA ASP A 85 -10.18 -16.86 19.23
C ASP A 85 -9.20 -16.66 18.09
N VAL A 86 -9.67 -16.78 16.83
CA VAL A 86 -8.86 -16.53 15.64
C VAL A 86 -8.34 -15.10 15.62
N LEU A 87 -9.19 -14.10 15.86
CA LEU A 87 -8.79 -12.70 15.86
C LEU A 87 -7.76 -12.40 16.97
N THR A 88 -7.96 -12.98 18.16
CA THR A 88 -7.00 -12.84 19.26
C THR A 88 -5.62 -13.39 18.87
N ALA A 89 -5.58 -14.61 18.34
CA ALA A 89 -4.33 -15.21 17.88
C ALA A 89 -3.65 -14.41 16.76
N GLU A 90 -4.43 -13.83 15.82
CA GLU A 90 -3.91 -12.98 14.76
C GLU A 90 -3.31 -11.66 15.28
N LEU A 91 -3.91 -11.08 16.32
CA LEU A 91 -3.39 -9.88 16.98
C LEU A 91 -2.10 -10.18 17.77
N GLU A 92 -2.09 -11.27 18.57
CA GLU A 92 -0.90 -11.71 19.32
C GLU A 92 0.29 -11.99 18.38
N ARG A 93 0.05 -12.67 17.26
CA ARG A 93 1.08 -12.94 16.26
C ARG A 93 1.71 -11.65 15.68
N ARG A 94 0.97 -10.56 15.70
CA ARG A 94 1.44 -9.22 15.27
C ARG A 94 2.02 -8.37 16.41
N GLY A 95 2.14 -8.93 17.61
CA GLY A 95 2.72 -8.24 18.76
C GLY A 95 1.76 -7.27 19.45
N VAL A 96 0.44 -7.38 19.24
CA VAL A 96 -0.57 -6.60 19.96
C VAL A 96 -0.93 -7.29 21.26
N ALA A 97 -0.89 -6.56 22.38
CA ALA A 97 -1.34 -7.07 23.68
C ALA A 97 -2.88 -7.14 23.73
N VAL A 98 -3.42 -8.33 23.96
CA VAL A 98 -4.85 -8.66 23.87
C VAL A 98 -5.49 -8.94 25.23
N ALA A 99 -4.73 -8.87 26.33
CA ALA A 99 -5.20 -9.20 27.69
C ALA A 99 -6.38 -8.33 28.16
N ASP A 100 -6.50 -7.14 27.59
CA ASP A 100 -7.53 -6.17 27.92
C ASP A 100 -8.79 -6.26 27.04
N LEU A 101 -8.84 -7.20 26.06
CA LEU A 101 -10.06 -7.52 25.34
C LEU A 101 -11.08 -8.21 26.25
N VAL A 102 -12.34 -7.76 26.19
CA VAL A 102 -13.45 -8.34 26.95
C VAL A 102 -14.10 -9.44 26.11
N ARG A 103 -14.33 -10.62 26.71
CA ARG A 103 -15.08 -11.72 26.09
C ARG A 103 -16.52 -11.70 26.60
N ASP A 104 -17.47 -11.46 25.69
CA ASP A 104 -18.90 -11.44 26.01
C ASP A 104 -19.62 -12.60 25.31
N PRO A 105 -20.10 -13.62 26.04
CA PRO A 105 -20.78 -14.78 25.45
C PRO A 105 -22.15 -14.45 24.85
N SER A 106 -22.70 -13.28 25.14
CA SER A 106 -23.99 -12.82 24.57
C SER A 106 -23.81 -12.14 23.20
N ARG A 107 -22.56 -11.95 22.75
CA ARG A 107 -22.22 -11.28 21.48
C ARG A 107 -21.51 -12.23 20.54
N VAL A 108 -21.52 -11.88 19.27
CA VAL A 108 -20.66 -12.50 18.25
C VAL A 108 -19.47 -11.60 17.97
N THR A 109 -18.36 -12.18 17.61
CA THR A 109 -17.22 -11.41 17.06
C THR A 109 -17.58 -10.89 15.68
N GLY A 110 -17.51 -9.57 15.49
CA GLY A 110 -17.77 -8.94 14.20
C GLY A 110 -16.88 -9.52 13.11
N THR A 111 -17.46 -9.88 11.96
CA THR A 111 -16.71 -10.54 10.88
C THR A 111 -17.19 -10.04 9.53
N PHE A 112 -16.24 -9.68 8.66
CA PHE A 112 -16.48 -9.37 7.26
C PHE A 112 -15.94 -10.51 6.40
N SER A 113 -16.84 -11.42 5.95
CA SER A 113 -16.46 -12.55 5.10
C SER A 113 -16.60 -12.14 3.62
N ARG A 114 -15.49 -12.15 2.89
CA ARG A 114 -15.45 -11.87 1.45
C ARG A 114 -15.24 -13.17 0.69
N ILE A 115 -16.18 -13.51 -0.17
CA ILE A 115 -16.13 -14.71 -1.02
C ILE A 115 -15.49 -14.31 -2.34
N ILE A 116 -14.36 -14.96 -2.68
CA ILE A 116 -13.51 -14.61 -3.80
C ILE A 116 -13.39 -15.81 -4.73
N ALA A 117 -13.77 -15.62 -6.00
CA ALA A 117 -13.58 -16.62 -7.05
C ALA A 117 -12.22 -16.46 -7.71
N ARG A 118 -11.43 -17.53 -7.75
CA ARG A 118 -10.23 -17.66 -8.58
C ARG A 118 -10.58 -18.25 -9.93
N VAL A 119 -10.37 -17.49 -10.99
CA VAL A 119 -10.62 -17.93 -12.36
C VAL A 119 -9.29 -18.20 -13.06
N ALA A 120 -9.14 -19.39 -13.64
CA ALA A 120 -7.93 -19.76 -14.36
C ALA A 120 -7.63 -18.74 -15.48
N GLY A 121 -6.46 -18.08 -15.42
CA GLY A 121 -6.06 -17.04 -16.38
C GLY A 121 -6.66 -15.66 -16.15
N GLY A 122 -7.48 -15.47 -15.10
CA GLY A 122 -8.03 -14.19 -14.63
C GLY A 122 -7.60 -13.91 -13.19
N GLY A 123 -7.80 -12.68 -12.73
CA GLY A 123 -7.54 -12.28 -11.33
C GLY A 123 -8.61 -12.80 -10.37
N ASP A 124 -8.45 -12.46 -9.10
CA ASP A 124 -9.43 -12.70 -8.05
C ASP A 124 -10.68 -11.84 -8.27
N HIS A 125 -11.86 -12.44 -8.22
CA HIS A 125 -13.15 -11.76 -8.38
C HIS A 125 -13.95 -11.83 -7.09
N HIS A 126 -14.26 -10.68 -6.50
CA HIS A 126 -15.14 -10.58 -5.34
C HIS A 126 -16.58 -10.88 -5.75
N LEU A 127 -17.17 -11.92 -5.19
CA LEU A 127 -18.54 -12.36 -5.50
C LEU A 127 -19.57 -11.85 -4.50
N LEU A 128 -19.23 -11.88 -3.22
CA LEU A 128 -20.14 -11.55 -2.12
C LEU A 128 -19.33 -11.10 -0.90
N ARG A 129 -19.88 -10.14 -0.15
CA ARG A 129 -19.47 -9.84 1.23
C ARG A 129 -20.61 -10.24 2.16
N LEU A 130 -20.32 -11.03 3.17
CA LEU A 130 -21.25 -11.41 4.22
C LEU A 130 -20.75 -10.81 5.55
N ASP A 131 -21.56 -9.93 6.13
CA ASP A 131 -21.23 -9.28 7.39
C ASP A 131 -21.95 -9.99 8.54
N ARG A 132 -21.20 -10.37 9.55
CA ARG A 132 -21.72 -10.86 10.82
C ARG A 132 -21.48 -9.78 11.86
N ASP A 133 -22.56 -9.27 12.42
CA ASP A 133 -22.51 -8.17 13.37
C ASP A 133 -23.53 -8.38 14.50
N ASN A 134 -23.43 -7.53 15.53
CA ASN A 134 -24.30 -7.55 16.68
C ASN A 134 -25.49 -6.59 16.44
N PRO A 135 -26.72 -7.02 16.70
CA PRO A 135 -27.89 -6.18 16.46
C PRO A 135 -28.17 -5.15 17.58
N ARG A 136 -27.45 -5.23 18.70
CA ARG A 136 -27.66 -4.39 19.89
C ARG A 136 -26.33 -3.90 20.46
N PRO A 137 -26.31 -2.72 21.13
CA PRO A 137 -25.12 -2.26 21.83
C PRO A 137 -24.71 -3.23 22.94
N PRO A 138 -23.44 -3.17 23.39
CA PRO A 138 -22.98 -3.93 24.53
C PRO A 138 -23.77 -3.57 25.80
N ALA A 139 -23.89 -4.52 26.73
CA ALA A 139 -24.49 -4.26 28.03
C ALA A 139 -23.63 -3.23 28.81
N THR A 140 -24.29 -2.39 29.62
CA THR A 140 -23.59 -1.37 30.42
C THR A 140 -22.50 -1.97 31.30
N ALA A 141 -22.74 -3.12 31.90
CA ALA A 141 -21.73 -3.80 32.72
C ALA A 141 -20.49 -4.22 31.92
N THR A 142 -20.65 -4.66 30.67
CA THR A 142 -19.55 -5.00 29.79
C THR A 142 -18.75 -3.74 29.37
N LEU A 143 -19.44 -2.62 29.12
CA LEU A 143 -18.80 -1.33 28.86
C LEU A 143 -18.07 -0.79 30.09
N ASP A 144 -18.60 -0.97 31.30
CA ASP A 144 -17.96 -0.57 32.55
C ASP A 144 -16.69 -1.39 32.83
N ASP A 145 -16.70 -2.71 32.56
CA ASP A 145 -15.49 -3.54 32.62
C ASP A 145 -14.45 -3.06 31.63
N LEU A 146 -14.83 -2.81 30.37
CA LEU A 146 -13.92 -2.28 29.36
C LEU A 146 -13.34 -0.91 29.78
N ALA A 147 -14.18 0.00 30.30
CA ALA A 147 -13.72 1.30 30.80
C ALA A 147 -12.71 1.16 31.95
N ALA A 148 -12.95 0.23 32.88
CA ALA A 148 -12.05 -0.03 34.00
C ALA A 148 -10.67 -0.54 33.50
N ARG A 149 -10.66 -1.42 32.50
CA ARG A 149 -9.41 -1.90 31.88
C ARG A 149 -8.65 -0.78 31.19
N VAL A 150 -9.33 0.06 30.40
CA VAL A 150 -8.71 1.23 29.78
C VAL A 150 -8.13 2.16 30.85
N ALA A 151 -8.92 2.51 31.87
CA ALA A 151 -8.50 3.42 32.94
C ALA A 151 -7.27 2.91 33.74
N ALA A 152 -7.16 1.60 33.93
CA ALA A 152 -6.02 0.96 34.59
C ALA A 152 -4.72 1.09 33.79
N ARG A 153 -4.81 1.16 32.44
CA ARG A 153 -3.65 1.23 31.54
C ARG A 153 -3.29 2.65 31.09
N LEU A 154 -4.20 3.64 31.23
CA LEU A 154 -3.98 5.00 30.73
C LEU A 154 -2.67 5.64 31.19
N GLY A 155 -2.20 5.33 32.42
CA GLY A 155 -0.94 5.87 32.95
C GLY A 155 0.31 5.34 32.24
N GLU A 156 0.19 4.26 31.47
CA GLU A 156 1.27 3.64 30.71
C GLU A 156 1.25 4.06 29.22
N LEU A 157 0.14 4.64 28.75
CA LEU A 157 -0.09 4.99 27.38
C LEU A 157 0.37 6.43 27.07
N ARG A 158 0.91 6.64 25.89
CA ARG A 158 1.16 7.98 25.32
C ARG A 158 0.03 8.46 24.42
N ALA A 159 -0.68 7.54 23.77
CA ALA A 159 -1.88 7.85 23.01
C ALA A 159 -2.98 6.82 23.20
N LEU A 160 -4.22 7.26 23.05
CA LEU A 160 -5.42 6.45 22.96
C LEU A 160 -6.07 6.71 21.59
N TYR A 161 -6.18 5.67 20.77
CA TYR A 161 -6.84 5.75 19.47
C TYR A 161 -8.26 5.18 19.57
N LEU A 162 -9.25 5.96 19.17
CA LEU A 162 -10.67 5.61 19.20
C LEU A 162 -11.10 5.22 17.77
N ALA A 163 -11.36 3.93 17.57
CA ALA A 163 -11.63 3.32 16.26
C ALA A 163 -13.10 2.89 16.18
N ASP A 164 -13.97 3.81 15.77
CA ASP A 164 -15.42 3.59 15.60
C ASP A 164 -15.70 3.10 14.18
N TYR A 165 -15.94 1.80 14.06
CA TYR A 165 -16.29 1.13 12.80
C TYR A 165 -17.73 0.64 12.76
N ASP A 166 -18.58 1.12 13.67
CA ASP A 166 -20.01 0.80 13.68
C ASP A 166 -20.69 1.35 12.42
N GLU A 167 -21.08 0.45 11.53
CA GLU A 167 -21.88 0.75 10.34
C GLU A 167 -23.37 0.46 10.56
N THR A 168 -23.75 -0.05 11.75
CA THR A 168 -25.14 -0.42 12.04
C THR A 168 -26.02 0.81 12.28
N ALA A 169 -27.26 0.75 11.80
CA ALA A 169 -28.24 1.83 12.05
C ALA A 169 -28.63 1.93 13.53
N GLY A 170 -28.41 0.86 14.31
CA GLY A 170 -28.81 0.73 15.71
C GLY A 170 -27.73 1.10 16.73
N ARG A 171 -26.56 1.60 16.29
CA ARG A 171 -25.40 1.91 17.15
C ARG A 171 -25.02 0.73 18.06
N ALA A 172 -24.78 -0.41 17.44
CA ALA A 172 -24.40 -1.63 18.14
C ALA A 172 -22.91 -1.72 18.48
N GLY A 173 -22.11 -0.74 18.04
CA GLY A 173 -20.67 -0.63 18.29
C GLY A 173 -20.35 -0.36 19.76
N VAL A 174 -19.05 -0.43 20.05
CA VAL A 174 -18.51 -0.24 21.41
C VAL A 174 -18.47 1.24 21.79
N LEU A 175 -18.18 2.13 20.84
CA LEU A 175 -17.95 3.56 21.08
C LEU A 175 -19.23 4.39 21.02
N GLY A 176 -20.21 4.07 21.90
CA GLY A 176 -21.38 4.95 22.07
C GLY A 176 -21.00 6.32 22.67
N PRO A 177 -21.84 7.38 22.47
CA PRO A 177 -21.50 8.77 22.82
C PRO A 177 -21.03 8.97 24.27
N ALA A 178 -21.75 8.40 25.24
CA ALA A 178 -21.42 8.54 26.66
C ALA A 178 -20.11 7.85 27.02
N PHE A 179 -19.87 6.66 26.45
CA PHE A 179 -18.63 5.91 26.68
C PHE A 179 -17.43 6.65 26.04
N LEU A 180 -17.59 7.16 24.83
CA LEU A 180 -16.59 7.92 24.11
C LEU A 180 -16.22 9.20 24.86
N ALA A 181 -17.19 10.00 25.30
CA ALA A 181 -16.96 11.21 26.08
C ALA A 181 -16.19 10.93 27.37
N ARG A 182 -16.51 9.83 28.06
CA ARG A 182 -15.78 9.39 29.26
C ARG A 182 -14.32 9.06 28.96
N LEU A 183 -14.07 8.28 27.91
CA LEU A 183 -12.70 7.91 27.50
C LEU A 183 -11.84 9.15 27.14
N VAL A 184 -12.39 10.08 26.37
CA VAL A 184 -11.73 11.32 26.00
C VAL A 184 -11.36 12.14 27.24
N GLN A 185 -12.34 12.32 28.16
CA GLN A 185 -12.12 13.07 29.40
C GLN A 185 -11.04 12.43 30.29
N GLU A 186 -11.11 11.11 30.51
CA GLU A 186 -10.17 10.39 31.36
C GLU A 186 -8.75 10.36 30.79
N ALA A 187 -8.61 10.19 29.45
CA ALA A 187 -7.32 10.20 28.78
C ALA A 187 -6.66 11.60 28.85
N LYS A 188 -7.42 12.64 28.54
CA LYS A 188 -6.92 14.03 28.59
C LYS A 188 -6.53 14.46 29.98
N ALA A 189 -7.28 14.05 31.01
CA ALA A 189 -6.94 14.35 32.41
C ALA A 189 -5.57 13.77 32.83
N ARG A 190 -5.08 12.76 32.09
CA ARG A 190 -3.76 12.13 32.33
C ARG A 190 -2.68 12.56 31.31
N GLY A 191 -2.99 13.52 30.43
CA GLY A 191 -2.07 13.99 29.41
C GLY A 191 -1.82 12.98 28.28
N VAL A 192 -2.72 12.02 28.08
CA VAL A 192 -2.67 11.05 26.98
C VAL A 192 -3.25 11.70 25.73
N VAL A 193 -2.52 11.66 24.62
CA VAL A 193 -3.00 12.14 23.32
C VAL A 193 -4.17 11.28 22.86
N VAL A 194 -5.27 11.90 22.46
CA VAL A 194 -6.45 11.19 21.96
C VAL A 194 -6.59 11.42 20.46
N ALA A 195 -6.64 10.35 19.71
CA ALA A 195 -6.89 10.40 18.27
C ALA A 195 -8.03 9.44 17.91
N GLY A 196 -8.66 9.63 16.75
CA GLY A 196 -9.70 8.70 16.34
C GLY A 196 -10.22 8.92 14.93
N SER A 197 -11.00 7.93 14.49
CA SER A 197 -11.75 7.92 13.24
C SER A 197 -13.10 7.25 13.46
N SER A 198 -14.10 7.63 12.67
CA SER A 198 -15.43 7.02 12.71
C SER A 198 -16.03 6.94 11.31
N ARG A 199 -16.68 5.83 11.03
CA ARG A 199 -17.41 5.62 9.76
C ARG A 199 -18.70 6.42 9.67
N ARG A 200 -19.42 6.61 10.78
CA ARG A 200 -20.74 7.24 10.79
C ARG A 200 -20.90 8.36 11.82
N HIS A 201 -20.17 8.29 12.92
CA HIS A 201 -20.39 9.13 14.09
C HIS A 201 -19.25 10.12 14.31
N VAL A 202 -18.63 10.60 13.24
CA VAL A 202 -17.43 11.45 13.27
C VAL A 202 -17.61 12.68 14.17
N ALA A 203 -18.85 13.25 14.23
CA ALA A 203 -19.15 14.39 15.09
C ALA A 203 -19.07 14.08 16.60
N GLU A 204 -19.21 12.81 16.98
CA GLU A 204 -19.14 12.37 18.37
C GLU A 204 -17.69 12.28 18.90
N LEU A 205 -16.72 12.28 17.98
CA LEU A 205 -15.29 12.39 18.29
C LEU A 205 -14.85 13.83 18.62
N ALA A 206 -15.80 14.73 18.90
CA ALA A 206 -15.49 16.08 19.37
C ALA A 206 -14.59 16.05 20.62
N GLY A 207 -13.59 16.91 20.65
CA GLY A 207 -12.67 17.01 21.77
C GLY A 207 -11.49 16.02 21.72
N VAL A 208 -11.36 15.12 20.74
CA VAL A 208 -10.08 14.43 20.50
C VAL A 208 -8.99 15.42 20.03
N ASP A 209 -7.72 15.03 20.13
CA ASP A 209 -6.65 15.91 19.65
C ASP A 209 -6.50 15.79 18.12
N HIS A 210 -6.57 14.57 17.57
CA HIS A 210 -6.42 14.33 16.14
C HIS A 210 -7.59 13.51 15.59
N LEU A 211 -8.28 14.07 14.61
CA LEU A 211 -9.42 13.43 13.95
C LEU A 211 -9.07 13.12 12.50
N PHE A 212 -9.32 11.87 12.11
CA PHE A 212 -9.14 11.39 10.75
C PHE A 212 -10.49 11.05 10.13
N CYS A 213 -10.71 11.55 8.91
CA CYS A 213 -11.91 11.23 8.14
C CYS A 213 -11.60 11.23 6.63
N ASN A 214 -12.46 10.58 5.85
CA ASN A 214 -12.45 10.70 4.40
C ASN A 214 -13.46 11.79 3.94
N LEU A 215 -13.52 12.07 2.62
CA LEU A 215 -14.44 13.06 2.08
C LEU A 215 -15.92 12.75 2.35
N ALA A 216 -16.32 11.47 2.38
CA ALA A 216 -17.71 11.09 2.66
C ALA A 216 -18.05 11.35 4.14
N GLU A 217 -17.14 11.01 5.04
CA GLU A 217 -17.25 11.27 6.47
C GLU A 217 -17.21 12.78 6.77
N ALA A 218 -16.34 13.54 6.06
CA ALA A 218 -16.31 15.00 6.15
C ALA A 218 -17.63 15.66 5.71
N ARG A 219 -18.31 15.10 4.70
CA ARG A 219 -19.65 15.55 4.30
C ARG A 219 -20.68 15.32 5.41
N ALA A 220 -20.60 14.22 6.14
CA ALA A 220 -21.44 13.98 7.31
C ALA A 220 -21.17 14.98 8.45
N LEU A 221 -19.97 15.58 8.50
CA LEU A 221 -19.60 16.70 9.38
C LEU A 221 -20.04 18.09 8.85
N GLY A 222 -20.76 18.16 7.73
CA GLY A 222 -21.23 19.40 7.15
C GLY A 222 -20.28 20.05 6.15
N LEU A 223 -19.35 19.29 5.55
CA LEU A 223 -18.57 19.78 4.41
C LEU A 223 -19.53 20.16 3.27
N PRO A 224 -19.53 21.44 2.82
CA PRO A 224 -20.39 21.87 1.73
C PRO A 224 -19.97 21.23 0.39
N SER A 225 -20.90 21.25 -0.57
CA SER A 225 -20.68 20.66 -1.91
C SER A 225 -19.79 21.52 -2.82
N ASP A 226 -19.49 22.75 -2.41
CA ASP A 226 -18.61 23.67 -3.11
C ASP A 226 -17.15 23.51 -2.64
N ASP A 227 -16.17 23.91 -3.46
CA ASP A 227 -14.72 23.69 -3.29
C ASP A 227 -14.08 24.47 -2.11
N ARG A 228 -14.80 24.68 -1.00
CA ARG A 228 -14.30 25.37 0.20
C ARG A 228 -13.74 24.44 1.26
N LEU A 229 -13.11 23.35 0.85
CA LEU A 229 -12.62 22.30 1.75
C LEU A 229 -11.65 22.83 2.82
N GLU A 230 -10.71 23.68 2.45
CA GLU A 230 -9.73 24.26 3.39
C GLU A 230 -10.39 25.16 4.45
N ALA A 231 -11.26 26.04 4.03
CA ALA A 231 -11.96 26.94 4.95
C ALA A 231 -12.90 26.18 5.88
N TRP A 232 -13.58 25.16 5.36
CA TRP A 232 -14.41 24.26 6.17
C TRP A 232 -13.58 23.47 7.16
N ALA A 233 -12.44 22.91 6.76
CA ALA A 233 -11.59 22.09 7.63
C ALA A 233 -11.06 22.89 8.83
N ASP A 234 -10.68 24.16 8.63
CA ASP A 234 -10.25 25.04 9.71
C ASP A 234 -11.42 25.41 10.66
N ALA A 235 -12.59 25.70 10.10
CA ALA A 235 -13.79 25.96 10.90
C ALA A 235 -14.21 24.72 11.70
N ALA A 236 -14.25 23.54 11.09
CA ALA A 236 -14.57 22.28 11.74
C ALA A 236 -13.55 21.93 12.84
N ARG A 237 -12.24 22.07 12.55
CA ARG A 237 -11.19 21.85 13.56
C ARG A 237 -11.43 22.68 14.82
N ARG A 238 -11.72 23.98 14.67
CA ARG A 238 -12.02 24.86 15.79
C ARG A 238 -13.32 24.49 16.49
N GLN A 239 -14.38 24.21 15.73
CA GLN A 239 -15.70 23.85 16.26
C GLN A 239 -15.64 22.61 17.13
N TYR A 240 -14.88 21.60 16.71
CA TYR A 240 -14.76 20.31 17.42
C TYR A 240 -13.60 20.29 18.43
N GLY A 241 -12.85 21.39 18.60
CA GLY A 241 -11.77 21.52 19.57
C GLY A 241 -10.55 20.65 19.31
N LEU A 242 -10.24 20.42 18.02
CA LEU A 242 -9.16 19.52 17.56
C LEU A 242 -7.82 20.28 17.47
N GLN A 243 -6.72 19.55 17.72
CA GLN A 243 -5.38 20.02 17.35
C GLN A 243 -5.17 19.84 15.82
N CYS A 244 -5.52 18.68 15.27
CA CYS A 244 -5.49 18.47 13.82
C CYS A 244 -6.78 17.80 13.33
N LEU A 245 -7.28 18.28 12.20
CA LEU A 245 -8.27 17.60 11.37
C LEU A 245 -7.60 17.14 10.08
N CYS A 246 -7.58 15.84 9.85
CA CYS A 246 -6.98 15.19 8.70
C CYS A 246 -8.06 14.60 7.79
N VAL A 247 -8.18 15.12 6.57
CA VAL A 247 -9.14 14.64 5.56
C VAL A 247 -8.42 13.94 4.43
N THR A 248 -8.63 12.63 4.28
CA THR A 248 -8.04 11.85 3.19
C THR A 248 -8.78 12.11 1.88
N LEU A 249 -8.04 12.32 0.80
CA LEU A 249 -8.53 12.74 -0.52
C LEU A 249 -8.26 11.69 -1.61
N GLY A 250 -7.99 10.44 -1.23
CA GLY A 250 -7.63 9.37 -2.16
C GLY A 250 -6.29 9.66 -2.85
N ASP A 251 -6.27 9.62 -4.17
CA ASP A 251 -5.11 9.90 -5.01
C ASP A 251 -4.60 11.35 -4.92
N ALA A 252 -5.46 12.29 -4.50
CA ALA A 252 -5.06 13.67 -4.22
C ALA A 252 -4.30 13.83 -2.89
N GLY A 253 -4.22 12.78 -2.06
CA GLY A 253 -3.44 12.76 -0.83
C GLY A 253 -4.22 13.13 0.43
N LEU A 254 -3.75 14.09 1.20
CA LEU A 254 -4.27 14.47 2.51
C LEU A 254 -4.41 15.99 2.62
N LEU A 255 -5.54 16.47 3.14
CA LEU A 255 -5.70 17.82 3.68
C LEU A 255 -5.55 17.73 5.20
N CYS A 256 -4.72 18.59 5.79
CA CYS A 256 -4.58 18.73 7.23
C CYS A 256 -4.85 20.19 7.65
N SER A 257 -5.76 20.38 8.61
CA SER A 257 -5.94 21.65 9.32
C SER A 257 -5.29 21.53 10.70
N ALA A 258 -4.33 22.38 10.98
CA ALA A 258 -3.60 22.50 12.24
C ALA A 258 -3.81 23.91 12.83
N PRO A 259 -3.37 24.23 14.07
CA PRO A 259 -3.64 25.52 14.71
C PRO A 259 -3.24 26.75 13.88
N ASP A 260 -2.09 26.69 13.23
CA ASP A 260 -1.48 27.84 12.55
C ASP A 260 -1.59 27.77 11.02
N GLU A 261 -1.98 26.63 10.46
CA GLU A 261 -2.01 26.43 9.01
C GLU A 261 -3.02 25.37 8.55
N VAL A 262 -3.53 25.55 7.32
CA VAL A 262 -4.20 24.51 6.56
C VAL A 262 -3.36 24.19 5.34
N PHE A 263 -3.05 22.93 5.13
CA PHE A 263 -2.14 22.52 4.05
C PHE A 263 -2.53 21.17 3.45
N ARG A 264 -2.05 20.93 2.25
CA ARG A 264 -2.18 19.63 1.57
C ARG A 264 -0.83 18.91 1.50
N VAL A 265 -0.88 17.59 1.59
CA VAL A 265 0.22 16.69 1.28
C VAL A 265 -0.23 15.79 0.14
N SER A 266 0.41 15.91 -1.02
CA SER A 266 0.08 15.07 -2.18
C SER A 266 0.37 13.61 -1.89
N ALA A 267 -0.48 12.71 -2.38
CA ALA A 267 -0.17 11.30 -2.40
C ALA A 267 1.13 11.05 -3.20
N LEU A 268 1.90 10.06 -2.78
CA LEU A 268 3.07 9.69 -3.56
C LEU A 268 2.60 8.89 -4.78
N PRO A 269 3.15 9.16 -5.96
CA PRO A 269 2.77 8.43 -7.16
C PRO A 269 3.03 6.93 -6.99
N THR A 270 1.97 6.15 -6.92
CA THR A 270 2.05 4.70 -6.76
C THR A 270 0.93 4.03 -7.56
N LEU A 271 1.15 2.78 -7.97
CA LEU A 271 0.07 1.95 -8.50
C LEU A 271 -0.71 1.36 -7.31
N ALA A 272 -1.94 1.80 -7.11
CA ALA A 272 -2.80 1.25 -6.08
C ALA A 272 -3.33 -0.12 -6.51
N ILE A 273 -3.05 -1.16 -5.71
CA ILE A 273 -3.59 -2.52 -5.87
C ILE A 273 -4.86 -2.64 -5.03
N ASP A 274 -4.80 -2.22 -3.77
CA ASP A 274 -5.93 -2.22 -2.85
C ASP A 274 -5.86 -0.99 -1.94
N THR A 275 -6.97 -0.30 -1.78
CA THR A 275 -7.04 0.90 -0.93
C THR A 275 -7.54 0.62 0.50
N CYS A 276 -7.88 -0.65 0.81
CA CYS A 276 -8.33 -1.02 2.14
C CYS A 276 -7.25 -0.78 3.20
N GLY A 277 -7.62 -0.13 4.31
CA GLY A 277 -6.71 0.14 5.43
C GLY A 277 -5.71 1.27 5.21
N ALA A 278 -5.69 1.96 4.06
CA ALA A 278 -4.81 3.09 3.81
C ALA A 278 -5.02 4.24 4.82
N GLY A 279 -6.28 4.53 5.17
CA GLY A 279 -6.63 5.51 6.20
C GLY A 279 -6.12 5.14 7.58
N ASP A 280 -6.19 3.86 7.94
CA ASP A 280 -5.72 3.35 9.23
C ASP A 280 -4.20 3.43 9.35
N SER A 281 -3.50 3.08 8.27
CA SER A 281 -2.04 3.18 8.18
C SER A 281 -1.56 4.64 8.25
N LEU A 282 -2.27 5.55 7.57
CA LEU A 282 -2.03 6.98 7.63
C LEU A 282 -2.18 7.48 9.06
N ALA A 283 -3.30 7.17 9.71
CA ALA A 283 -3.61 7.64 11.05
C ALA A 283 -2.60 7.10 12.08
N ALA A 284 -2.27 5.82 12.04
CA ALA A 284 -1.29 5.21 12.93
C ALA A 284 0.10 5.87 12.79
N ALA A 285 0.58 6.04 11.56
CA ALA A 285 1.88 6.66 11.31
C ALA A 285 1.90 8.15 11.68
N PHE A 286 0.80 8.89 11.43
CA PHE A 286 0.65 10.29 11.85
C PHE A 286 0.74 10.42 13.37
N VAL A 287 -0.05 9.64 14.11
CA VAL A 287 -0.08 9.71 15.59
C VAL A 287 1.30 9.39 16.16
N LEU A 288 1.97 8.34 15.68
CA LEU A 288 3.32 7.99 16.14
C LEU A 288 4.34 9.10 15.82
N ALA A 289 4.24 9.73 14.67
CA ALA A 289 5.12 10.85 14.33
C ALA A 289 4.89 12.05 15.27
N VAL A 290 3.63 12.38 15.60
CA VAL A 290 3.31 13.42 16.60
C VAL A 290 3.92 13.07 17.96
N LEU A 291 3.77 11.83 18.43
CA LEU A 291 4.35 11.37 19.70
C LEU A 291 5.88 11.39 19.71
N ALA A 292 6.50 11.27 18.54
CA ALA A 292 7.94 11.41 18.32
C ALA A 292 8.41 12.89 18.19
N GLY A 293 7.50 13.85 18.31
CA GLY A 293 7.80 15.29 18.25
C GLY A 293 7.86 15.86 16.83
N ALA A 294 7.15 15.23 15.89
CA ALA A 294 6.97 15.80 14.55
C ALA A 294 6.00 16.99 14.58
N SER A 295 6.26 18.00 13.73
CA SER A 295 5.27 19.02 13.40
C SER A 295 4.07 18.41 12.67
N PRO A 296 2.89 19.06 12.66
CA PRO A 296 1.73 18.57 11.93
C PRO A 296 2.02 18.24 10.45
N ARG A 297 2.86 19.07 9.81
CA ARG A 297 3.27 18.88 8.41
C ARG A 297 4.17 17.65 8.23
N GLU A 298 5.11 17.43 9.14
CA GLU A 298 5.95 16.23 9.15
C GLU A 298 5.10 14.98 9.40
N ALA A 299 4.21 15.01 10.39
CA ALA A 299 3.31 13.90 10.71
C ALA A 299 2.40 13.53 9.54
N ALA A 300 1.83 14.54 8.86
CA ALA A 300 1.04 14.35 7.65
C ALA A 300 1.85 13.70 6.50
N ALA A 301 3.12 14.10 6.34
CA ALA A 301 3.99 13.50 5.33
C ALA A 301 4.33 12.03 5.66
N VAL A 302 4.58 11.70 6.95
CA VAL A 302 4.80 10.32 7.41
C VAL A 302 3.54 9.46 7.19
N GLY A 303 2.37 9.98 7.58
CA GLY A 303 1.09 9.30 7.37
C GLY A 303 0.77 9.05 5.90
N THR A 304 0.94 10.05 5.04
CA THR A 304 0.73 9.91 3.58
C THR A 304 1.69 8.87 2.99
N ARG A 305 2.94 8.83 3.45
CA ARG A 305 3.90 7.82 3.03
C ARG A 305 3.45 6.41 3.42
N ALA A 306 2.98 6.23 4.66
CA ALA A 306 2.45 4.95 5.13
C ALA A 306 1.27 4.46 4.27
N ALA A 307 0.30 5.35 4.00
CA ALA A 307 -0.81 5.05 3.10
C ALA A 307 -0.34 4.64 1.70
N SER A 308 0.63 5.39 1.13
CA SER A 308 1.17 5.09 -0.21
C SER A 308 1.90 3.74 -0.29
N ILE A 309 2.45 3.23 0.83
CA ILE A 309 3.03 1.89 0.91
C ILE A 309 1.93 0.83 0.95
N VAL A 310 0.91 1.04 1.79
CA VAL A 310 -0.14 0.04 2.01
C VAL A 310 -1.00 -0.18 0.77
N VAL A 311 -1.34 0.86 0.01
CA VAL A 311 -2.14 0.72 -1.21
C VAL A 311 -1.47 -0.13 -2.31
N GLN A 312 -0.18 -0.40 -2.19
CA GLN A 312 0.56 -1.28 -3.09
C GLN A 312 0.50 -2.76 -2.68
N LYS A 313 -0.14 -3.08 -1.56
CA LYS A 313 -0.28 -4.44 -1.03
C LYS A 313 -1.68 -4.97 -1.33
N ALA A 314 -1.81 -6.26 -1.60
CA ALA A 314 -3.11 -6.90 -1.76
C ALA A 314 -3.69 -7.23 -0.38
N GLY A 315 -4.95 -6.90 -0.15
CA GLY A 315 -5.66 -7.11 1.10
C GLY A 315 -5.23 -6.17 2.24
N THR A 316 -5.79 -6.37 3.42
CA THR A 316 -5.53 -5.55 4.60
C THR A 316 -4.21 -5.97 5.25
N VAL A 317 -3.10 -5.37 4.81
CA VAL A 317 -1.73 -5.64 5.30
C VAL A 317 -1.16 -4.39 5.94
N PRO A 318 -0.71 -4.42 7.22
CA PRO A 318 -0.16 -3.25 7.88
C PRO A 318 1.16 -2.79 7.26
N VAL A 319 1.47 -1.50 7.47
CA VAL A 319 2.78 -0.94 7.13
C VAL A 319 3.80 -1.31 8.22
N GLU A 320 5.03 -1.61 7.81
CA GLU A 320 6.13 -1.87 8.73
C GLU A 320 7.10 -0.68 8.81
N ALA A 321 7.72 -0.47 9.98
CA ALA A 321 8.66 0.63 10.21
C ALA A 321 9.80 0.69 9.18
N ARG A 322 10.35 -0.49 8.80
CA ARG A 322 11.39 -0.60 7.77
C ARG A 322 10.95 -0.12 6.38
N GLU A 323 9.66 -0.24 6.07
CA GLU A 323 9.10 0.22 4.79
C GLU A 323 8.99 1.75 4.74
N LEU A 324 8.77 2.39 5.91
CA LEU A 324 8.76 3.85 5.98
C LEU A 324 10.14 4.45 5.71
N THR A 325 11.21 3.83 6.18
CA THR A 325 12.59 4.34 6.07
C THR A 325 13.30 3.83 4.82
N GLY A 326 12.79 2.76 4.22
CA GLY A 326 13.30 2.22 2.97
C GLY A 326 13.08 3.19 1.80
N PRO A 327 13.78 3.03 0.68
CA PRO A 327 13.35 3.67 -0.54
C PRO A 327 11.89 3.27 -0.78
N LEU A 328 11.03 4.23 -1.11
CA LEU A 328 9.74 3.89 -1.69
C LEU A 328 10.09 3.17 -2.98
N ASP A 329 10.02 1.85 -2.93
CA ASP A 329 10.10 1.06 -4.13
C ASP A 329 8.72 1.08 -4.79
N PRO A 330 8.52 1.84 -5.87
CA PRO A 330 7.28 1.80 -6.64
C PRO A 330 7.03 0.41 -7.25
N GLY A 331 7.88 -0.57 -6.96
CA GLY A 331 7.94 -1.90 -7.52
C GLY A 331 7.72 -3.07 -6.57
N ALA A 332 7.48 -2.86 -5.27
CA ALA A 332 7.45 -3.97 -4.30
C ALA A 332 6.21 -4.91 -4.40
N ALA A 333 5.25 -4.62 -5.27
CA ALA A 333 4.16 -5.56 -5.60
C ALA A 333 3.56 -5.24 -6.98
N GLY A 334 4.36 -5.34 -8.05
CA GLY A 334 3.92 -5.06 -9.41
C GLY A 334 3.93 -3.58 -9.79
N GLY A 335 4.46 -2.69 -8.94
CA GLY A 335 4.66 -1.27 -9.22
C GLY A 335 5.82 -1.02 -10.19
N SER A 336 5.80 0.13 -10.85
CA SER A 336 6.80 0.52 -11.83
C SER A 336 8.22 0.46 -11.25
N LYS A 337 9.08 -0.38 -11.81
CA LYS A 337 10.53 -0.39 -11.54
C LYS A 337 11.25 0.76 -12.24
N LEU A 338 10.47 1.70 -12.80
CA LEU A 338 10.97 2.89 -13.47
C LEU A 338 11.73 3.78 -12.49
N ARG A 339 12.93 4.18 -12.91
CA ARG A 339 13.77 5.15 -12.20
C ARG A 339 14.14 6.26 -13.16
N VAL A 340 14.01 7.50 -12.70
CA VAL A 340 14.65 8.59 -13.41
C VAL A 340 16.17 8.45 -13.26
N ARG A 341 16.89 9.05 -14.19
CA ARG A 341 18.34 8.86 -14.34
C ARG A 341 19.10 9.14 -13.05
N GLU A 342 18.76 10.22 -12.37
CA GLU A 342 19.41 10.68 -11.14
C GLU A 342 19.22 9.67 -9.99
N GLU A 343 18.01 9.14 -9.83
CA GLU A 343 17.70 8.10 -8.85
C GLU A 343 18.42 6.79 -9.16
N LEU A 344 18.45 6.41 -10.45
CA LEU A 344 19.17 5.21 -10.89
C LEU A 344 20.66 5.31 -10.58
N ILE A 345 21.29 6.45 -10.84
CA ILE A 345 22.71 6.69 -10.54
C ILE A 345 22.95 6.57 -9.03
N ALA A 346 22.10 7.16 -8.19
CA ALA A 346 22.21 7.07 -6.74
C ALA A 346 22.10 5.62 -6.23
N LEU A 347 21.15 4.84 -6.78
CA LEU A 347 20.95 3.41 -6.46
C LEU A 347 22.18 2.58 -6.87
N VAL A 348 22.70 2.81 -8.07
CA VAL A 348 23.90 2.12 -8.57
C VAL A 348 25.12 2.42 -7.69
N HIS A 349 25.32 3.68 -7.28
CA HIS A 349 26.39 4.06 -6.38
C HIS A 349 26.28 3.37 -5.01
N ALA A 350 25.08 3.28 -4.46
CA ALA A 350 24.84 2.59 -3.20
C ALA A 350 25.04 1.07 -3.28
N ALA A 351 24.73 0.44 -4.43
CA ALA A 351 24.90 -0.99 -4.65
C ALA A 351 26.34 -1.40 -5.01
N ARG A 352 27.15 -0.45 -5.47
CA ARG A 352 28.51 -0.71 -5.97
C ARG A 352 29.42 -1.29 -4.88
N GLY A 353 30.14 -2.34 -5.22
CA GLY A 353 31.01 -3.07 -4.31
C GLY A 353 30.32 -4.16 -3.48
N SER A 354 28.99 -4.12 -3.35
CA SER A 354 28.21 -5.17 -2.67
C SER A 354 27.35 -6.02 -3.62
N ARG A 355 26.99 -5.49 -4.79
CA ARG A 355 26.20 -6.16 -5.83
C ARG A 355 26.83 -6.00 -7.19
N LYS A 356 26.75 -7.06 -7.99
CA LYS A 356 27.20 -7.07 -9.37
C LYS A 356 26.10 -6.52 -10.27
N ILE A 357 26.37 -5.37 -10.92
CA ILE A 357 25.41 -4.62 -11.72
C ILE A 357 25.41 -5.10 -13.16
N VAL A 358 24.25 -5.51 -13.64
CA VAL A 358 24.00 -5.91 -15.02
C VAL A 358 23.17 -4.86 -15.71
N PHE A 359 23.56 -4.45 -16.90
CA PHE A 359 22.78 -3.52 -17.73
C PHE A 359 22.47 -4.14 -19.07
N THR A 360 21.23 -3.97 -19.53
CA THR A 360 20.83 -4.25 -20.92
C THR A 360 19.95 -3.12 -21.45
N ASN A 361 19.87 -2.97 -22.76
CA ASN A 361 19.02 -1.95 -23.36
C ASN A 361 18.34 -2.41 -24.64
N GLY A 362 17.18 -1.81 -24.93
CA GLY A 362 16.43 -2.06 -26.16
C GLY A 362 15.17 -1.23 -26.26
N CYS A 363 14.48 -1.34 -27.38
CA CYS A 363 13.16 -0.70 -27.53
C CYS A 363 12.05 -1.49 -26.83
N PHE A 364 12.17 -2.81 -26.75
CA PHE A 364 11.18 -3.74 -26.14
C PHE A 364 9.75 -3.49 -26.64
N ASP A 365 9.61 -3.13 -27.91
CA ASP A 365 8.34 -2.93 -28.58
C ASP A 365 7.79 -4.28 -29.02
N LEU A 366 6.48 -4.56 -28.90
CA LEU A 366 5.87 -5.88 -29.11
C LEU A 366 6.61 -6.98 -28.34
N PHE A 367 6.40 -7.01 -27.04
CA PHE A 367 7.06 -7.92 -26.13
C PHE A 367 6.75 -9.39 -26.45
N HIS A 368 7.76 -10.27 -26.42
CA HIS A 368 7.63 -11.70 -26.76
C HIS A 368 8.57 -12.59 -25.93
N ALA A 369 8.38 -13.91 -26.01
CA ALA A 369 9.13 -14.89 -25.21
C ALA A 369 10.66 -14.76 -25.34
N GLY A 370 11.17 -14.34 -26.50
CA GLY A 370 12.61 -14.08 -26.70
C GLY A 370 13.14 -12.94 -25.79
N HIS A 371 12.34 -11.92 -25.52
CA HIS A 371 12.71 -10.88 -24.56
C HIS A 371 12.76 -11.42 -23.12
N ILE A 372 11.83 -12.31 -22.74
CA ILE A 372 11.85 -12.93 -21.41
C ILE A 372 13.09 -13.79 -21.24
N ALA A 373 13.45 -14.60 -22.23
CA ALA A 373 14.64 -15.44 -22.20
C ALA A 373 15.91 -14.59 -22.06
N LEU A 374 16.03 -13.51 -22.84
CA LEU A 374 17.15 -12.57 -22.75
C LEU A 374 17.26 -11.96 -21.34
N LEU A 375 16.16 -11.46 -20.79
CA LEU A 375 16.17 -10.78 -19.50
C LEU A 375 16.49 -11.74 -18.34
N ARG A 376 15.98 -12.97 -18.37
CA ARG A 376 16.36 -14.01 -17.41
C ARG A 376 17.84 -14.39 -17.49
N ALA A 377 18.36 -14.55 -18.69
CA ALA A 377 19.79 -14.82 -18.90
C ALA A 377 20.67 -13.62 -18.50
N ALA A 378 20.23 -12.39 -18.76
CA ALA A 378 20.90 -11.20 -18.27
C ALA A 378 20.93 -11.14 -16.75
N ARG A 379 19.81 -11.42 -16.07
CA ARG A 379 19.73 -11.46 -14.59
C ARG A 379 20.69 -12.48 -13.98
N SER A 380 20.89 -13.62 -14.62
CA SER A 380 21.85 -14.64 -14.16
C SER A 380 23.32 -14.22 -14.24
N CYS A 381 23.62 -13.11 -14.93
CA CYS A 381 25.00 -12.58 -15.02
C CYS A 381 25.44 -11.75 -13.81
N GLY A 382 24.52 -11.38 -12.90
CA GLY A 382 24.83 -10.59 -11.71
C GLY A 382 23.67 -10.49 -10.72
N ASP A 383 23.76 -9.53 -9.80
CA ASP A 383 22.84 -9.39 -8.65
C ASP A 383 21.78 -8.31 -8.82
N LEU A 384 21.94 -7.42 -9.79
CA LEU A 384 21.04 -6.30 -10.05
C LEU A 384 20.91 -6.08 -11.56
N LEU A 385 19.72 -6.33 -12.13
CA LEU A 385 19.46 -6.12 -13.56
C LEU A 385 18.75 -4.79 -13.80
N ILE A 386 19.41 -3.92 -14.54
CA ILE A 386 18.89 -2.63 -15.01
C ILE A 386 18.58 -2.73 -16.50
N VAL A 387 17.37 -2.31 -16.89
CA VAL A 387 16.93 -2.29 -18.27
C VAL A 387 16.73 -0.86 -18.74
N GLY A 388 17.54 -0.41 -19.70
CA GLY A 388 17.35 0.87 -20.40
C GLY A 388 16.41 0.71 -21.59
N ILE A 389 15.32 1.48 -21.64
CA ILE A 389 14.43 1.49 -22.81
C ILE A 389 14.50 2.80 -23.56
N ASN A 390 14.45 2.72 -24.88
CA ASN A 390 14.34 3.90 -25.73
C ASN A 390 12.97 4.58 -25.53
N SER A 391 12.94 5.90 -25.38
CA SER A 391 11.69 6.68 -25.42
C SER A 391 10.94 6.45 -26.74
N ASP A 392 9.68 6.86 -26.80
CA ASP A 392 8.92 6.80 -28.05
C ASP A 392 9.56 7.63 -29.15
N ARG A 393 10.12 8.80 -28.83
CA ARG A 393 10.85 9.65 -29.72
C ARG A 393 12.11 8.96 -30.28
N SER A 394 12.92 8.41 -29.37
CA SER A 394 14.15 7.71 -29.74
C SER A 394 13.87 6.42 -30.54
N THR A 395 12.81 5.69 -30.18
CA THR A 395 12.38 4.50 -30.93
C THR A 395 11.93 4.83 -32.34
N ARG A 396 11.16 5.92 -32.53
CA ARG A 396 10.72 6.38 -33.86
C ARG A 396 11.90 6.78 -34.74
N ALA A 397 12.84 7.51 -34.16
CA ALA A 397 14.06 7.91 -34.87
C ALA A 397 14.92 6.72 -35.32
N ASN A 398 14.99 5.66 -34.51
CA ASN A 398 15.81 4.47 -34.80
C ASN A 398 15.10 3.43 -35.71
N LYS A 399 13.74 3.34 -35.68
CA LYS A 399 12.98 2.27 -36.35
C LYS A 399 12.00 2.75 -37.42
N GLY A 400 11.86 4.06 -37.59
CA GLY A 400 11.00 4.69 -38.58
C GLY A 400 9.58 5.00 -38.08
N GLU A 401 8.78 5.64 -38.93
CA GLU A 401 7.40 5.98 -38.65
C GLU A 401 6.53 4.75 -38.43
N GLY A 402 5.53 4.85 -37.50
CA GLY A 402 4.70 3.73 -37.06
C GLY A 402 5.33 2.88 -35.95
N ARG A 403 6.47 3.30 -35.41
CA ARG A 403 7.13 2.68 -34.27
C ARG A 403 7.36 3.71 -33.16
N PRO A 404 7.29 3.34 -31.85
CA PRO A 404 6.89 2.02 -31.39
C PRO A 404 5.39 1.76 -31.58
N VAL A 405 4.95 0.49 -31.53
CA VAL A 405 3.54 0.10 -31.54
C VAL A 405 2.96 0.27 -30.12
N LEU A 406 3.74 -0.09 -29.09
CA LEU A 406 3.38 0.13 -27.69
C LEU A 406 4.02 1.42 -27.18
N PRO A 407 3.25 2.34 -26.56
CA PRO A 407 3.78 3.54 -25.91
C PRO A 407 4.84 3.20 -24.84
N GLU A 408 5.71 4.15 -24.52
CA GLU A 408 6.78 3.91 -23.54
C GLU A 408 6.24 3.51 -22.16
N ASP A 409 5.11 4.06 -21.73
CA ASP A 409 4.49 3.73 -20.44
C ASP A 409 4.07 2.26 -20.40
N ASP A 410 3.46 1.71 -21.44
CA ASP A 410 3.07 0.30 -21.53
C ASP A 410 4.31 -0.61 -21.53
N ARG A 411 5.37 -0.21 -22.25
CA ARG A 411 6.64 -0.96 -22.30
C ARG A 411 7.33 -0.97 -20.93
N VAL A 412 7.29 0.14 -20.20
CA VAL A 412 7.77 0.23 -18.82
C VAL A 412 6.97 -0.69 -17.90
N GLN A 413 5.63 -0.69 -18.02
CA GLN A 413 4.77 -1.55 -17.19
C GLN A 413 5.08 -3.04 -17.41
N ILE A 414 5.18 -3.48 -18.68
CA ILE A 414 5.50 -4.87 -19.02
C ILE A 414 6.84 -5.29 -18.43
N LEU A 415 7.89 -4.48 -18.57
CA LEU A 415 9.21 -4.79 -18.03
C LEU A 415 9.23 -4.76 -16.51
N SER A 416 8.51 -3.84 -15.90
CA SER A 416 8.40 -3.72 -14.45
C SER A 416 7.69 -4.92 -13.80
N ALA A 417 6.78 -5.58 -14.52
CA ALA A 417 6.08 -6.78 -14.07
C ALA A 417 6.97 -8.05 -14.06
N LEU A 418 8.16 -8.01 -14.66
CA LEU A 418 9.03 -9.18 -14.74
C LEU A 418 9.88 -9.32 -13.47
N GLU A 419 9.81 -10.45 -12.80
CA GLU A 419 10.58 -10.74 -11.60
C GLU A 419 12.10 -10.60 -11.80
N CYS A 420 12.61 -10.96 -12.99
CA CYS A 420 14.02 -10.91 -13.33
C CYS A 420 14.57 -9.50 -13.57
N VAL A 421 13.75 -8.45 -13.63
CA VAL A 421 14.15 -7.06 -13.81
C VAL A 421 14.08 -6.34 -12.47
N ASP A 422 15.16 -5.68 -12.06
CA ASP A 422 15.18 -4.91 -10.81
C ASP A 422 14.81 -3.45 -11.05
N HIS A 423 15.36 -2.82 -12.10
CA HIS A 423 15.07 -1.43 -12.45
C HIS A 423 14.91 -1.23 -13.96
N VAL A 424 14.04 -0.30 -14.32
CA VAL A 424 13.83 0.18 -15.70
C VAL A 424 14.13 1.67 -15.73
N THR A 425 14.75 2.14 -16.80
CA THR A 425 14.94 3.58 -17.06
C THR A 425 14.67 3.91 -18.49
N VAL A 426 14.05 5.05 -18.74
CA VAL A 426 13.80 5.56 -20.11
C VAL A 426 14.94 6.50 -20.49
N PHE A 427 15.45 6.36 -21.71
CA PHE A 427 16.42 7.30 -22.27
C PHE A 427 16.00 7.77 -23.66
N ASP A 428 16.29 9.02 -23.95
CA ASP A 428 15.82 9.71 -25.15
C ASP A 428 16.90 9.84 -26.23
N GLU A 429 18.13 9.50 -25.89
CA GLU A 429 19.25 9.50 -26.80
C GLU A 429 19.14 8.37 -27.86
N LEU A 430 19.70 8.58 -29.04
CA LEU A 430 19.72 7.58 -30.13
C LEU A 430 20.53 6.33 -29.75
N THR A 431 21.51 6.49 -28.84
CA THR A 431 22.38 5.42 -28.37
C THR A 431 22.42 5.42 -26.85
N PRO A 432 22.63 4.27 -26.17
CA PRO A 432 22.67 4.18 -24.72
C PRO A 432 24.01 4.62 -24.10
N ILE A 433 24.96 5.14 -24.87
CA ILE A 433 26.34 5.42 -24.43
C ILE A 433 26.38 6.27 -23.16
N ARG A 434 25.57 7.33 -23.10
CA ARG A 434 25.54 8.22 -21.96
C ARG A 434 25.03 7.51 -20.71
N LEU A 435 23.99 6.71 -20.85
CA LEU A 435 23.42 5.93 -19.76
C LEU A 435 24.38 4.83 -19.28
N ILE A 436 25.04 4.12 -20.21
CA ILE A 436 26.09 3.12 -19.89
C ILE A 436 27.24 3.76 -19.10
N ARG A 437 27.66 4.96 -19.48
CA ARG A 437 28.72 5.70 -18.75
C ARG A 437 28.30 6.02 -17.34
N ASP A 438 27.08 6.46 -17.12
CA ASP A 438 26.59 6.87 -15.79
C ASP A 438 26.31 5.67 -14.90
N VAL A 439 25.78 4.57 -15.46
CA VAL A 439 25.57 3.31 -14.73
C VAL A 439 26.89 2.58 -14.47
N ALA A 440 27.86 2.66 -15.39
CA ALA A 440 29.14 1.94 -15.37
C ALA A 440 28.94 0.48 -14.87
N PRO A 441 28.20 -0.36 -15.63
CA PRO A 441 27.84 -1.70 -15.18
C PRO A 441 29.03 -2.66 -15.18
N ASP A 442 28.99 -3.66 -14.28
CA ASP A 442 29.96 -4.77 -14.28
C ASP A 442 29.77 -5.71 -15.47
N VAL A 443 28.51 -5.82 -15.97
CA VAL A 443 28.17 -6.64 -17.12
C VAL A 443 27.21 -5.88 -18.03
N LEU A 444 27.61 -5.67 -19.28
CA LEU A 444 26.73 -5.18 -20.34
C LEU A 444 26.20 -6.36 -21.15
N VAL A 445 24.90 -6.57 -21.16
CA VAL A 445 24.27 -7.68 -21.89
C VAL A 445 23.57 -7.16 -23.14
N LYS A 446 23.76 -7.87 -24.26
CA LYS A 446 23.05 -7.61 -25.52
C LYS A 446 22.46 -8.90 -26.08
N GLY A 447 21.21 -8.84 -26.51
CA GLY A 447 20.55 -9.96 -27.17
C GLY A 447 20.62 -9.84 -28.69
N GLY A 448 20.89 -10.93 -29.38
CA GLY A 448 20.87 -11.01 -30.85
C GLY A 448 22.13 -11.62 -31.46
N ASP A 449 22.21 -11.51 -32.77
CA ASP A 449 23.30 -12.06 -33.57
C ASP A 449 24.44 -11.03 -33.74
N TYR A 450 24.78 -10.33 -32.63
CA TYR A 450 25.90 -9.39 -32.60
C TYR A 450 27.20 -10.10 -32.21
N THR A 451 28.32 -9.64 -32.78
CA THR A 451 29.62 -9.93 -32.19
C THR A 451 29.87 -8.99 -31.00
N VAL A 452 30.72 -9.40 -30.08
CA VAL A 452 31.04 -8.57 -28.89
C VAL A 452 31.59 -7.20 -29.31
N ASP A 453 32.31 -7.14 -30.43
CA ASP A 453 32.91 -5.90 -30.96
C ASP A 453 31.90 -4.91 -31.53
N GLU A 454 30.73 -5.37 -31.92
CA GLU A 454 29.64 -4.52 -32.43
C GLU A 454 28.76 -3.94 -31.32
N VAL A 455 28.96 -4.31 -30.05
CA VAL A 455 28.12 -3.86 -28.94
C VAL A 455 28.47 -2.41 -28.56
N ILE A 456 27.53 -1.51 -28.77
CA ILE A 456 27.69 -0.09 -28.42
C ILE A 456 27.91 0.03 -26.88
N GLY A 457 29.01 0.68 -26.52
CA GLY A 457 29.40 0.88 -25.12
C GLY A 457 30.37 -0.14 -24.57
N LYS A 458 30.83 -1.11 -25.38
CA LYS A 458 31.85 -2.10 -24.99
C LYS A 458 33.08 -1.44 -24.37
N ASP A 459 33.71 -0.51 -25.09
CA ASP A 459 34.94 0.14 -24.65
C ASP A 459 34.80 0.85 -23.29
N LEU A 460 33.62 1.44 -23.03
CA LEU A 460 33.32 2.11 -21.76
C LEU A 460 33.24 1.11 -20.59
N VAL A 461 32.61 -0.03 -20.82
CA VAL A 461 32.45 -1.08 -19.79
C VAL A 461 33.78 -1.77 -19.52
N GLU A 462 34.54 -2.12 -20.55
CA GLU A 462 35.87 -2.75 -20.40
C GLU A 462 36.89 -1.81 -19.72
N ALA A 463 36.81 -0.50 -20.04
CA ALA A 463 37.66 0.51 -19.39
C ALA A 463 37.44 0.63 -17.87
N THR A 464 36.27 0.27 -17.39
CA THR A 464 35.92 0.24 -15.95
C THR A 464 36.10 -1.13 -15.30
N GLY A 465 36.64 -2.11 -16.03
CA GLY A 465 36.88 -3.48 -15.54
C GLY A 465 35.63 -4.40 -15.67
N GLY A 466 34.60 -3.93 -16.32
CA GLY A 466 33.42 -4.74 -16.64
C GLY A 466 33.63 -5.63 -17.89
N ARG A 467 32.58 -6.39 -18.26
CA ARG A 467 32.59 -7.26 -19.43
C ARG A 467 31.31 -7.17 -20.25
N VAL A 468 31.41 -7.51 -21.54
CA VAL A 468 30.24 -7.61 -22.43
C VAL A 468 29.86 -9.08 -22.61
N VAL A 469 28.55 -9.36 -22.58
CA VAL A 469 27.97 -10.68 -22.83
C VAL A 469 26.91 -10.57 -23.92
N VAL A 470 27.07 -11.35 -24.99
CA VAL A 470 26.06 -11.45 -26.05
C VAL A 470 25.28 -12.76 -25.86
N ILE A 471 23.96 -12.64 -25.80
CA ILE A 471 23.05 -13.77 -25.63
C ILE A 471 22.34 -14.01 -26.97
N PRO A 472 22.56 -15.16 -27.63
CA PRO A 472 21.91 -15.47 -28.91
C PRO A 472 20.39 -15.66 -28.73
N TYR A 473 19.61 -15.30 -29.75
CA TYR A 473 18.17 -15.53 -29.75
C TYR A 473 17.88 -17.03 -30.00
N GLU A 474 17.38 -17.72 -28.98
CA GLU A 474 16.87 -19.10 -29.12
C GLU A 474 15.40 -19.16 -29.57
N SER A 475 14.71 -18.02 -29.68
CA SER A 475 13.28 -17.95 -29.99
C SER A 475 13.01 -17.81 -31.50
N LYS A 476 12.08 -18.63 -32.03
CA LYS A 476 11.53 -18.48 -33.39
C LYS A 476 10.78 -17.15 -33.61
N TRP A 477 10.43 -16.47 -32.52
CA TRP A 477 9.65 -15.23 -32.53
C TRP A 477 10.55 -14.02 -32.31
N THR A 478 10.61 -13.18 -33.36
CA THR A 478 11.18 -11.84 -33.30
C THR A 478 10.07 -10.82 -33.57
N THR A 479 10.28 -9.56 -33.20
CA THR A 479 9.33 -8.48 -33.57
C THR A 479 8.99 -8.46 -35.08
N LYS A 480 9.98 -8.78 -35.93
CA LYS A 480 9.77 -8.86 -37.37
C LYS A 480 8.88 -10.04 -37.78
N THR A 481 9.05 -11.21 -37.17
CA THR A 481 8.24 -12.40 -37.47
C THR A 481 6.82 -12.24 -36.94
N LEU A 482 6.62 -11.65 -35.75
CA LEU A 482 5.30 -11.32 -35.21
C LEU A 482 4.50 -10.38 -36.13
N ILE A 483 5.12 -9.28 -36.58
CA ILE A 483 4.45 -8.34 -37.49
C ILE A 483 4.08 -9.02 -38.82
N ARG A 484 4.95 -9.89 -39.38
CA ARG A 484 4.63 -10.63 -40.58
C ARG A 484 3.46 -11.60 -40.40
N SER A 485 3.41 -12.31 -39.24
CA SER A 485 2.31 -13.24 -38.95
C SER A 485 0.97 -12.52 -38.79
N VAL A 486 0.97 -11.35 -38.12
CA VAL A 486 -0.25 -10.54 -37.96
C VAL A 486 -0.72 -10.00 -39.31
N LYS A 487 0.17 -9.50 -40.16
CA LYS A 487 -0.17 -9.02 -41.53
C LYS A 487 -0.72 -10.16 -42.39
N ALA A 488 -0.09 -11.33 -42.37
CA ALA A 488 -0.57 -12.50 -43.08
C ALA A 488 -1.96 -12.97 -42.64
N ALA A 489 -2.25 -12.88 -41.33
CA ALA A 489 -3.56 -13.20 -40.79
C ALA A 489 -4.64 -12.17 -41.18
N SER A 490 -4.28 -10.89 -41.30
CA SER A 490 -5.22 -9.83 -41.71
C SER A 490 -5.51 -9.87 -43.23
N ASP A 491 -4.55 -10.28 -44.05
CA ASP A 491 -4.73 -10.43 -45.49
C ASP A 491 -5.51 -11.69 -45.86
N GLY A 492 -5.49 -12.75 -45.02
CA GLY A 492 -6.25 -14.00 -45.21
C GLY A 492 -7.75 -13.91 -44.85
N THR A 493 -8.21 -12.81 -44.28
CA THR A 493 -9.63 -12.59 -43.96
C THR A 493 -10.41 -11.80 -45.00
N ARG A 494 -9.82 -11.51 -46.17
CA ARG A 494 -10.49 -10.94 -47.36
C ARG A 494 -10.61 -12.00 -48.45
N GLY A 495 -11.46 -12.98 -48.24
CA GLY A 495 -11.95 -13.86 -49.32
C GLY A 495 -13.42 -14.19 -49.08
N PRO A 496 -14.15 -14.54 -50.14
CA PRO A 496 -15.19 -13.77 -50.82
C PRO A 496 -16.50 -13.74 -50.06
#